data_234c1019fed111695db08d976e0ccee8
#
_entry.id   234c1019fed111695db08d976e0ccee8
#
_cell.length_a   1.000
_cell.length_b   1.000
_cell.length_c   1.000
_cell.angle_alpha   90.00
_cell.angle_beta   90.00
_cell.angle_gamma   90.00
#
_symmetry.space_group_name_H-M   'P 1'
#
loop_
_entity.id
_entity.type
_entity.pdbx_description
1 polymer ?
#
loop_
_entity_poly.entity_id
_entity_poly.type
_entity_poly.pdbx_seq_one_letter_code
_entity_poly.pdbx_strand_id
1 'polypeptide(L)'
;MCIRDRARQAAIIAAAAAEGVELYEVTEPVMKKIADTETPQALTAVVAKQSAALEELAAAGGIVLVLDRIGDPGNLGTMIRTADAAGISGVVLLAGCTDIFAPKAVRSTMGSLLHIPVAEGICEADFISWARKNGYEIAVTCLENADSLYQTDLQGPVAVVVGSEAEGVSDGLLEAAVKKVFIPMEGQAESLN
;
A
#
# COMPACT_ATOMS: atom_id res chain seq x y z
N MET A 1 26.92 6.06 13.59
CA MET A 1 26.64 4.88 12.73
C MET A 1 27.05 3.63 13.49
N CYS A 2 26.10 2.68 13.71
CA CYS A 2 26.32 1.47 14.51
C CYS A 2 27.19 0.45 13.75
N ILE A 3 28.00 -0.37 14.47
CA ILE A 3 28.83 -1.42 13.85
C ILE A 3 27.99 -2.42 13.04
N ARG A 4 26.75 -2.72 13.50
CA ARG A 4 25.78 -3.57 12.75
C ARG A 4 25.40 -3.00 11.39
N ASP A 5 25.29 -1.68 11.27
CA ASP A 5 24.93 -1.02 10.01
C ASP A 5 26.04 -1.17 8.96
N ARG A 6 27.31 -1.10 9.35
CA ARG A 6 28.45 -1.28 8.43
C ARG A 6 28.53 -2.70 7.87
N ALA A 7 28.32 -3.71 8.69
CA ALA A 7 28.34 -5.11 8.23
C ALA A 7 27.18 -5.39 7.27
N ARG A 8 25.98 -4.87 7.56
CA ARG A 8 24.82 -4.99 6.67
C ARG A 8 25.02 -4.26 5.34
N GLN A 9 25.59 -3.07 5.37
CA GLN A 9 25.90 -2.31 4.14
C GLN A 9 26.92 -3.07 3.27
N ALA A 10 27.99 -3.58 3.86
CA ALA A 10 28.99 -4.38 3.14
C ALA A 10 28.36 -5.64 2.49
N ALA A 11 27.45 -6.31 3.18
CA ALA A 11 26.74 -7.47 2.65
C ALA A 11 25.85 -7.10 1.46
N ILE A 12 25.13 -5.97 1.54
CA ILE A 12 24.28 -5.47 0.43
C ILE A 12 25.14 -5.12 -0.79
N ILE A 13 26.26 -4.41 -0.59
CA ILE A 13 27.19 -4.05 -1.67
C ILE A 13 27.75 -5.31 -2.33
N ALA A 14 28.18 -6.30 -1.54
CA ALA A 14 28.71 -7.56 -2.06
C ALA A 14 27.66 -8.34 -2.87
N ALA A 15 26.42 -8.40 -2.37
CA ALA A 15 25.32 -9.05 -3.08
C ALA A 15 25.01 -8.34 -4.40
N ALA A 16 24.91 -7.00 -4.39
CA ALA A 16 24.66 -6.21 -5.59
C ALA A 16 25.79 -6.39 -6.64
N ALA A 17 27.05 -6.41 -6.20
CA ALA A 17 28.19 -6.66 -7.09
C ALA A 17 28.14 -8.08 -7.69
N ALA A 18 27.73 -9.09 -6.92
CA ALA A 18 27.61 -10.47 -7.41
C ALA A 18 26.51 -10.62 -8.48
N GLU A 19 25.45 -9.82 -8.39
CA GLU A 19 24.35 -9.76 -9.36
C GLU A 19 24.65 -8.82 -10.55
N GLY A 20 25.85 -8.22 -10.62
CA GLY A 20 26.26 -7.35 -11.71
C GLY A 20 25.58 -5.96 -11.69
N VAL A 21 25.05 -5.53 -10.55
CA VAL A 21 24.45 -4.20 -10.39
C VAL A 21 25.57 -3.15 -10.43
N GLU A 22 25.38 -2.07 -11.21
CA GLU A 22 26.32 -0.96 -11.23
C GLU A 22 26.39 -0.27 -9.87
N LEU A 23 27.59 -0.08 -9.35
CA LEU A 23 27.85 0.55 -8.06
C LEU A 23 28.65 1.84 -8.26
N TYR A 24 28.15 2.91 -7.64
CA TYR A 24 28.80 4.22 -7.67
C TYR A 24 29.14 4.66 -6.24
N GLU A 25 30.40 5.00 -6.02
CA GLU A 25 30.80 5.69 -4.81
C GLU A 25 30.61 7.21 -4.98
N VAL A 26 29.89 7.81 -4.04
CA VAL A 26 29.57 9.26 -4.09
C VAL A 26 29.97 9.97 -2.81
N THR A 27 30.24 11.25 -2.91
CA THR A 27 30.54 12.08 -1.74
C THR A 27 29.26 12.38 -0.91
N GLU A 28 29.44 12.72 0.35
CA GLU A 28 28.31 13.05 1.25
C GLU A 28 27.40 14.17 0.71
N PRO A 29 27.89 15.29 0.10
CA PRO A 29 27.03 16.29 -0.50
C PRO A 29 26.18 15.75 -1.65
N VAL A 30 26.73 14.85 -2.46
CA VAL A 30 25.98 14.20 -3.57
C VAL A 30 24.93 13.26 -2.99
N MET A 31 25.27 12.45 -1.98
CA MET A 31 24.31 11.58 -1.31
C MET A 31 23.13 12.36 -0.70
N LYS A 32 23.40 13.48 -0.03
CA LYS A 32 22.35 14.37 0.51
C LYS A 32 21.42 14.90 -0.57
N LYS A 33 21.97 15.23 -1.73
CA LYS A 33 21.17 15.74 -2.87
C LYS A 33 20.29 14.64 -3.49
N ILE A 34 20.81 13.42 -3.60
CA ILE A 34 20.07 12.29 -4.19
C ILE A 34 18.98 11.79 -3.23
N ALA A 35 19.29 11.66 -1.94
CA ALA A 35 18.38 11.07 -0.97
C ALA A 35 17.22 11.98 -0.55
N ASP A 36 17.28 13.28 -0.88
CA ASP A 36 16.27 14.27 -0.51
C ASP A 36 15.88 14.24 0.99
N THR A 37 16.90 14.06 1.85
CA THR A 37 16.76 14.02 3.32
C THR A 37 17.93 14.72 3.98
N GLU A 38 17.70 15.29 5.18
CA GLU A 38 18.77 15.94 5.96
C GLU A 38 19.85 14.95 6.42
N THR A 39 19.43 13.75 6.77
CA THR A 39 20.29 12.67 7.25
C THR A 39 20.14 11.42 6.39
N PRO A 40 20.77 11.36 5.21
CA PRO A 40 20.66 10.23 4.32
C PRO A 40 21.30 8.99 4.90
N GLN A 41 20.76 7.82 4.55
CA GLN A 41 21.46 6.56 4.78
C GLN A 41 22.67 6.43 3.83
N ALA A 42 23.63 5.60 4.22
CA ALA A 42 24.86 5.46 3.44
C ALA A 42 24.70 4.72 2.11
N LEU A 43 23.54 4.12 1.86
CA LEU A 43 23.21 3.43 0.61
C LEU A 43 21.87 3.98 0.06
N THR A 44 21.85 4.18 -1.25
CA THR A 44 20.64 4.51 -2.01
C THR A 44 20.63 3.64 -3.26
N ALA A 45 19.49 3.08 -3.60
CA ALA A 45 19.31 2.28 -4.81
C ALA A 45 18.29 2.96 -5.74
N VAL A 46 18.59 2.90 -7.05
CA VAL A 46 17.62 3.20 -8.10
C VAL A 46 17.04 1.87 -8.56
N VAL A 47 15.73 1.74 -8.46
CA VAL A 47 15.02 0.49 -8.75
C VAL A 47 14.00 0.74 -9.85
N ALA A 48 13.81 -0.21 -10.76
CA ALA A 48 12.75 -0.14 -11.75
C ALA A 48 11.39 -0.12 -11.06
N LYS A 49 10.53 0.80 -11.49
CA LYS A 49 9.15 0.87 -10.99
C LYS A 49 8.40 -0.41 -11.38
N GLN A 50 7.78 -1.05 -10.41
CA GLN A 50 6.95 -2.23 -10.61
C GLN A 50 5.52 -1.90 -10.19
N SER A 51 4.57 -2.18 -11.05
CA SER A 51 3.13 -2.11 -10.76
C SER A 51 2.53 -3.44 -11.20
N ALA A 52 1.72 -4.04 -10.33
CA ALA A 52 1.01 -5.27 -10.64
C ALA A 52 -0.23 -4.99 -11.50
N ALA A 53 -0.62 -5.94 -12.32
CA ALA A 53 -1.93 -5.91 -12.96
C ALA A 53 -3.02 -6.47 -12.02
N LEU A 54 -4.28 -6.04 -12.21
CA LEU A 54 -5.40 -6.57 -11.42
C LEU A 54 -5.54 -8.09 -11.54
N GLU A 55 -5.21 -8.64 -12.68
CA GLU A 55 -5.26 -10.09 -12.96
C GLU A 55 -4.31 -10.89 -12.08
N GLU A 56 -3.17 -10.33 -11.72
CA GLU A 56 -2.20 -10.96 -10.82
C GLU A 56 -2.75 -11.09 -9.40
N LEU A 57 -3.51 -10.08 -8.95
CA LEU A 57 -4.17 -10.10 -7.64
C LEU A 57 -5.27 -11.17 -7.58
N ALA A 58 -6.02 -11.35 -8.67
CA ALA A 58 -7.07 -12.37 -8.77
C ALA A 58 -6.50 -13.79 -8.64
N ALA A 59 -5.35 -14.05 -9.23
CA ALA A 59 -4.70 -15.35 -9.17
C ALA A 59 -4.25 -15.74 -7.76
N ALA A 60 -3.90 -14.78 -6.92
CA ALA A 60 -3.50 -15.00 -5.54
C ALA A 60 -4.69 -15.37 -4.63
N GLY A 61 -5.90 -14.92 -4.95
CA GLY A 61 -7.09 -15.10 -4.10
C GLY A 61 -7.00 -14.40 -2.75
N GLY A 62 -7.91 -14.67 -1.84
CA GLY A 62 -7.87 -14.13 -0.47
C GLY A 62 -8.38 -12.70 -0.36
N ILE A 63 -7.76 -11.89 0.51
CA ILE A 63 -8.16 -10.51 0.77
C ILE A 63 -7.32 -9.57 -0.06
N VAL A 64 -7.98 -8.59 -0.69
CA VAL A 64 -7.35 -7.46 -1.39
C VAL A 64 -7.75 -6.16 -0.68
N LEU A 65 -6.78 -5.30 -0.39
CA LEU A 65 -7.02 -3.96 0.14
C LEU A 65 -7.21 -2.98 -1.03
N VAL A 66 -8.28 -2.23 -1.00
CA VAL A 66 -8.59 -1.20 -2.03
C VAL A 66 -8.59 0.16 -1.38
N LEU A 67 -7.79 1.07 -1.89
CA LEU A 67 -7.62 2.40 -1.36
C LEU A 67 -8.23 3.42 -2.32
N ASP A 68 -9.22 4.17 -1.83
CA ASP A 68 -9.96 5.15 -2.61
C ASP A 68 -9.58 6.58 -2.19
N ARG A 69 -8.93 7.31 -3.09
CA ARG A 69 -8.56 8.73 -2.95
C ARG A 69 -7.74 9.06 -1.70
N ILE A 70 -6.81 8.18 -1.32
CA ILE A 70 -5.90 8.43 -0.19
C ILE A 70 -4.89 9.52 -0.58
N GLY A 71 -5.00 10.70 0.05
CA GLY A 71 -4.20 11.88 -0.29
C GLY A 71 -2.86 11.98 0.44
N ASP A 72 -2.74 11.54 1.71
CA ASP A 72 -1.48 11.61 2.45
C ASP A 72 -0.55 10.44 2.12
N PRO A 73 0.67 10.71 1.61
CA PRO A 73 1.62 9.65 1.25
C PRO A 73 2.14 8.86 2.46
N GLY A 74 2.09 9.43 3.67
CA GLY A 74 2.45 8.74 4.90
C GLY A 74 1.42 7.68 5.27
N ASN A 75 0.13 8.03 5.20
CA ASN A 75 -0.99 7.11 5.44
C ASN A 75 -1.01 6.01 4.38
N LEU A 76 -0.86 6.37 3.10
CA LEU A 76 -0.78 5.40 2.01
C LEU A 76 0.31 4.35 2.26
N GLY A 77 1.53 4.79 2.56
CA GLY A 77 2.63 3.87 2.83
C GLY A 77 2.41 3.01 4.08
N THR A 78 1.79 3.57 5.13
CA THR A 78 1.45 2.84 6.35
C THR A 78 0.38 1.77 6.09
N MET A 79 -0.64 2.06 5.27
CA MET A 79 -1.67 1.09 4.89
C MET A 79 -1.06 -0.07 4.10
N ILE A 80 -0.16 0.19 3.15
CA ILE A 80 0.55 -0.86 2.40
C ILE A 80 1.42 -1.72 3.32
N ARG A 81 2.15 -1.10 4.25
CA ARG A 81 2.92 -1.83 5.23
C ARG A 81 2.04 -2.71 6.13
N THR A 82 0.88 -2.22 6.52
CA THR A 82 -0.08 -2.99 7.32
C THR A 82 -0.66 -4.15 6.52
N ALA A 83 -0.97 -3.93 5.25
CA ALA A 83 -1.45 -4.97 4.33
C ALA A 83 -0.43 -6.11 4.17
N ASP A 84 0.84 -5.78 3.94
CA ASP A 84 1.95 -6.73 3.86
C ASP A 84 2.08 -7.53 5.18
N ALA A 85 2.11 -6.84 6.32
CA ALA A 85 2.21 -7.47 7.63
C ALA A 85 1.01 -8.38 7.98
N ALA A 86 -0.17 -8.08 7.47
CA ALA A 86 -1.39 -8.88 7.63
C ALA A 86 -1.49 -10.05 6.64
N GLY A 87 -0.55 -10.18 5.70
CA GLY A 87 -0.58 -11.24 4.67
C GLY A 87 -1.70 -11.05 3.65
N ILE A 88 -2.11 -9.81 3.37
CA ILE A 88 -3.09 -9.48 2.34
C ILE A 88 -2.50 -9.78 0.97
N SER A 89 -3.31 -10.32 0.06
CA SER A 89 -2.86 -10.83 -1.25
C SER A 89 -2.39 -9.73 -2.21
N GLY A 90 -2.85 -8.49 -2.02
CA GLY A 90 -2.43 -7.34 -2.81
C GLY A 90 -3.19 -6.07 -2.48
N VAL A 91 -2.75 -4.97 -3.05
CA VAL A 91 -3.33 -3.64 -2.85
C VAL A 91 -3.74 -3.04 -4.19
N VAL A 92 -4.92 -2.47 -4.25
CA VAL A 92 -5.43 -1.70 -5.39
C VAL A 92 -5.50 -0.23 -5.00
N LEU A 93 -4.79 0.62 -5.71
CA LEU A 93 -4.89 2.08 -5.59
C LEU A 93 -5.80 2.60 -6.69
N LEU A 94 -6.97 3.09 -6.31
CA LEU A 94 -7.87 3.73 -7.26
C LEU A 94 -7.33 5.09 -7.72
N ALA A 95 -7.80 5.54 -8.86
CA ALA A 95 -7.48 6.86 -9.37
C ALA A 95 -7.84 7.94 -8.35
N GLY A 96 -6.92 8.90 -8.14
CA GLY A 96 -7.05 9.93 -7.12
C GLY A 96 -6.25 9.67 -5.84
N CYS A 97 -5.66 8.49 -5.66
CA CYS A 97 -4.64 8.29 -4.64
C CYS A 97 -3.35 9.06 -4.95
N THR A 98 -2.63 9.45 -3.91
CA THR A 98 -1.28 10.00 -4.07
C THR A 98 -0.32 8.97 -4.67
N ASP A 99 0.75 9.44 -5.32
CA ASP A 99 1.76 8.56 -5.92
C ASP A 99 2.47 7.73 -4.85
N ILE A 100 2.34 6.40 -4.94
CA ILE A 100 3.00 5.46 -4.03
C ILE A 100 4.53 5.47 -4.16
N PHE A 101 5.04 5.89 -5.31
CA PHE A 101 6.48 6.02 -5.55
C PHE A 101 7.04 7.39 -5.12
N ALA A 102 6.20 8.31 -4.61
CA ALA A 102 6.68 9.53 -3.98
C ALA A 102 7.61 9.19 -2.81
N PRO A 103 8.73 9.92 -2.60
CA PRO A 103 9.75 9.57 -1.60
C PRO A 103 9.21 9.40 -0.18
N LYS A 104 8.19 10.19 0.22
CA LYS A 104 7.53 10.06 1.54
C LYS A 104 6.73 8.76 1.64
N ALA A 105 5.99 8.39 0.60
CA ALA A 105 5.22 7.15 0.57
C ALA A 105 6.15 5.92 0.61
N VAL A 106 7.15 5.86 -0.26
CA VAL A 106 8.14 4.77 -0.29
C VAL A 106 8.79 4.56 1.08
N ARG A 107 9.22 5.64 1.74
CA ARG A 107 9.80 5.54 3.09
C ARG A 107 8.81 4.98 4.11
N SER A 108 7.54 5.39 4.04
CA SER A 108 6.50 4.96 4.97
C SER A 108 6.14 3.48 4.83
N THR A 109 6.34 2.88 3.65
CA THR A 109 6.13 1.43 3.45
C THR A 109 7.18 0.58 4.16
N MET A 110 8.31 1.13 4.58
CA MET A 110 9.43 0.41 5.22
C MET A 110 9.92 -0.82 4.43
N GLY A 111 9.77 -0.79 3.10
CA GLY A 111 10.16 -1.88 2.19
C GLY A 111 9.01 -2.78 1.72
N SER A 112 7.86 -2.74 2.34
CA SER A 112 6.69 -3.57 1.97
C SER A 112 6.25 -3.40 0.53
N LEU A 113 6.49 -2.21 -0.07
CA LEU A 113 6.21 -1.95 -1.49
C LEU A 113 6.94 -2.92 -2.46
N LEU A 114 8.04 -3.55 -2.01
CA LEU A 114 8.80 -4.52 -2.80
C LEU A 114 8.34 -5.97 -2.56
N HIS A 115 7.40 -6.19 -1.63
CA HIS A 115 6.93 -7.53 -1.23
C HIS A 115 5.50 -7.80 -1.66
N ILE A 116 4.61 -6.81 -1.48
CA ILE A 116 3.19 -6.97 -1.77
C ILE A 116 2.87 -6.43 -3.19
N PRO A 117 2.11 -7.15 -4.01
CA PRO A 117 1.65 -6.64 -5.30
C PRO A 117 0.77 -5.41 -5.14
N VAL A 118 1.07 -4.33 -5.87
CA VAL A 118 0.28 -3.09 -5.86
C VAL A 118 -0.13 -2.74 -7.29
N ALA A 119 -1.44 -2.73 -7.55
CA ALA A 119 -2.03 -2.22 -8.78
C ALA A 119 -2.40 -0.74 -8.58
N GLU A 120 -1.84 0.18 -9.37
CA GLU A 120 -2.05 1.63 -9.21
C GLU A 120 -2.83 2.27 -10.36
N GLY A 121 -3.49 3.40 -10.06
CA GLY A 121 -4.19 4.20 -11.06
C GLY A 121 -5.44 3.52 -11.65
N ILE A 122 -6.01 2.59 -10.92
CA ILE A 122 -7.14 1.80 -11.39
C ILE A 122 -8.42 2.66 -11.37
N CYS A 123 -9.15 2.67 -12.50
CA CYS A 123 -10.47 3.30 -12.55
C CYS A 123 -11.46 2.54 -11.68
N GLU A 124 -12.33 3.24 -10.96
CA GLU A 124 -13.35 2.64 -10.10
C GLU A 124 -14.23 1.63 -10.84
N ALA A 125 -14.69 1.98 -12.03
CA ALA A 125 -15.54 1.10 -12.84
C ALA A 125 -14.82 -0.19 -13.27
N ASP A 126 -13.52 -0.09 -13.58
CA ASP A 126 -12.68 -1.23 -13.94
C ASP A 126 -12.46 -2.15 -12.75
N PHE A 127 -12.21 -1.57 -11.57
CA PHE A 127 -12.11 -2.34 -10.33
C PHE A 127 -13.41 -3.08 -10.01
N ILE A 128 -14.57 -2.41 -10.05
CA ILE A 128 -15.87 -3.03 -9.78
C ILE A 128 -16.14 -4.18 -10.75
N SER A 129 -15.86 -3.97 -12.03
CA SER A 129 -16.00 -5.00 -13.08
C SER A 129 -15.09 -6.20 -12.81
N TRP A 130 -13.82 -5.94 -12.46
CA TRP A 130 -12.84 -6.96 -12.10
C TRP A 130 -13.27 -7.75 -10.87
N ALA A 131 -13.71 -7.08 -9.80
CA ALA A 131 -14.15 -7.73 -8.58
C ALA A 131 -15.31 -8.70 -8.83
N ARG A 132 -16.33 -8.25 -9.55
CA ARG A 132 -17.49 -9.09 -9.95
C ARG A 132 -17.08 -10.29 -10.78
N LYS A 133 -16.22 -10.07 -11.80
CA LYS A 133 -15.75 -11.13 -12.70
C LYS A 133 -14.97 -12.22 -11.96
N ASN A 134 -14.21 -11.84 -10.93
CA ASN A 134 -13.34 -12.76 -10.18
C ASN A 134 -13.95 -13.25 -8.86
N GLY A 135 -15.25 -12.95 -8.60
CA GLY A 135 -15.97 -13.45 -7.43
C GLY A 135 -15.55 -12.80 -6.12
N TYR A 136 -14.97 -11.59 -6.14
CA TYR A 136 -14.68 -10.82 -4.94
C TYR A 136 -15.94 -10.14 -4.41
N GLU A 137 -16.22 -10.31 -3.13
CA GLU A 137 -17.19 -9.48 -2.42
C GLU A 137 -16.56 -8.13 -2.08
N ILE A 138 -17.23 -7.05 -2.45
CA ILE A 138 -16.78 -5.69 -2.12
C ILE A 138 -17.31 -5.35 -0.73
N ALA A 139 -16.42 -5.16 0.24
CA ALA A 139 -16.72 -4.74 1.59
C ALA A 139 -16.17 -3.31 1.80
N VAL A 140 -17.04 -2.33 1.99
CA VAL A 140 -16.62 -0.93 2.17
C VAL A 140 -16.63 -0.51 3.63
N THR A 141 -15.65 0.30 4.03
CA THR A 141 -15.65 0.94 5.35
C THR A 141 -16.47 2.22 5.29
N CYS A 142 -17.55 2.31 6.06
CA CYS A 142 -18.38 3.50 6.20
C CYS A 142 -19.10 3.49 7.56
N LEU A 143 -19.72 4.62 7.93
CA LEU A 143 -20.45 4.73 9.20
C LEU A 143 -21.95 4.49 9.03
N GLU A 144 -22.51 4.85 7.87
CA GLU A 144 -23.93 4.76 7.63
C GLU A 144 -24.35 3.38 7.11
N ASN A 145 -25.41 2.84 7.73
CA ASN A 145 -25.98 1.53 7.35
C ASN A 145 -24.94 0.40 7.28
N ALA A 146 -24.00 0.39 8.22
CA ALA A 146 -22.90 -0.55 8.28
C ALA A 146 -23.00 -1.45 9.53
N ASP A 147 -22.50 -2.67 9.38
CA ASP A 147 -22.40 -3.62 10.47
C ASP A 147 -21.03 -3.53 11.17
N SER A 148 -20.96 -3.97 12.42
CA SER A 148 -19.67 -4.05 13.10
C SER A 148 -18.74 -5.03 12.38
N LEU A 149 -17.49 -4.59 12.11
CA LEU A 149 -16.47 -5.44 11.51
C LEU A 149 -16.30 -6.78 12.25
N TYR A 150 -16.44 -6.77 13.58
CA TYR A 150 -16.28 -7.97 14.41
C TYR A 150 -17.45 -8.96 14.30
N GLN A 151 -18.57 -8.56 13.71
CA GLN A 151 -19.76 -9.38 13.50
C GLN A 151 -19.99 -9.72 12.03
N THR A 152 -19.17 -9.18 11.15
CA THR A 152 -19.29 -9.37 9.70
C THR A 152 -18.39 -10.54 9.27
N ASP A 153 -18.98 -11.49 8.55
CA ASP A 153 -18.21 -12.56 7.92
C ASP A 153 -17.49 -12.03 6.69
N LEU A 154 -16.15 -12.05 6.71
CA LEU A 154 -15.26 -11.65 5.62
C LEU A 154 -14.45 -12.85 5.08
N GLN A 155 -15.00 -14.06 5.14
CA GLN A 155 -14.34 -15.24 4.58
C GLN A 155 -14.45 -15.28 3.05
N GLY A 156 -13.43 -15.83 2.41
CA GLY A 156 -13.36 -15.96 0.95
C GLY A 156 -12.65 -14.80 0.27
N PRO A 157 -12.80 -14.68 -1.05
CA PRO A 157 -12.26 -13.54 -1.79
C PRO A 157 -13.01 -12.26 -1.45
N VAL A 158 -12.37 -11.36 -0.71
CA VAL A 158 -12.95 -10.08 -0.27
C VAL A 158 -12.05 -8.93 -0.68
N ALA A 159 -12.65 -7.90 -1.28
CA ALA A 159 -12.01 -6.61 -1.52
C ALA A 159 -12.46 -5.63 -0.45
N VAL A 160 -11.58 -5.33 0.51
CA VAL A 160 -11.85 -4.37 1.59
C VAL A 160 -11.49 -2.97 1.10
N VAL A 161 -12.49 -2.10 1.01
CA VAL A 161 -12.32 -0.73 0.50
C VAL A 161 -12.23 0.25 1.66
N VAL A 162 -11.17 1.04 1.65
CA VAL A 162 -10.93 2.14 2.59
C VAL A 162 -10.87 3.45 1.81
N GLY A 163 -11.68 4.41 2.18
CA GLY A 163 -11.75 5.73 1.55
C GLY A 163 -10.89 6.79 2.24
N SER A 164 -10.87 7.98 1.66
CA SER A 164 -10.15 9.12 2.22
C SER A 164 -10.75 9.56 3.57
N GLU A 165 -9.93 10.15 4.42
CA GLU A 165 -10.34 10.68 5.73
C GLU A 165 -11.38 11.81 5.61
N ALA A 166 -11.33 12.58 4.52
CA ALA A 166 -12.19 13.76 4.33
C ALA A 166 -13.53 13.43 3.68
N GLU A 167 -13.53 12.51 2.69
CA GLU A 167 -14.71 12.27 1.85
C GLU A 167 -15.26 10.83 2.00
N GLY A 168 -14.53 9.96 2.70
CA GLY A 168 -14.89 8.54 2.80
C GLY A 168 -14.74 7.79 1.48
N VAL A 169 -15.52 6.74 1.32
CA VAL A 169 -15.57 5.92 0.10
C VAL A 169 -16.54 6.57 -0.90
N SER A 170 -16.22 6.50 -2.20
CA SER A 170 -17.04 7.05 -3.28
C SER A 170 -18.44 6.39 -3.38
N ASP A 171 -19.41 7.13 -3.90
CA ASP A 171 -20.79 6.66 -4.02
C ASP A 171 -20.89 5.39 -4.89
N GLY A 172 -20.13 5.32 -5.98
CA GLY A 172 -20.12 4.15 -6.86
C GLY A 172 -19.64 2.88 -6.17
N LEU A 173 -18.66 2.98 -5.28
CA LEU A 173 -18.20 1.85 -4.46
C LEU A 173 -19.21 1.51 -3.36
N LEU A 174 -19.86 2.52 -2.74
CA LEU A 174 -20.91 2.31 -1.75
C LEU A 174 -22.14 1.60 -2.35
N GLU A 175 -22.48 1.90 -3.61
CA GLU A 175 -23.55 1.22 -4.36
C GLU A 175 -23.16 -0.19 -4.80
N ALA A 176 -21.90 -0.41 -5.16
CA ALA A 176 -21.39 -1.72 -5.57
C ALA A 176 -21.12 -2.66 -4.38
N ALA A 177 -21.08 -2.15 -3.17
CA ALA A 177 -20.74 -2.91 -1.97
C ALA A 177 -21.79 -3.98 -1.64
N VAL A 178 -21.30 -5.19 -1.38
CA VAL A 178 -22.09 -6.29 -0.81
C VAL A 178 -22.17 -6.18 0.71
N LYS A 179 -21.10 -5.66 1.32
CA LYS A 179 -20.98 -5.48 2.78
C LYS A 179 -20.56 -4.06 3.10
N LYS A 180 -21.15 -3.49 4.12
CA LYS A 180 -20.78 -2.19 4.69
C LYS A 180 -20.35 -2.43 6.12
N VAL A 181 -19.14 -2.02 6.48
CA VAL A 181 -18.55 -2.34 7.78
C VAL A 181 -17.97 -1.11 8.46
N PHE A 182 -18.03 -1.09 9.79
CA PHE A 182 -17.34 -0.10 10.60
C PHE A 182 -16.60 -0.75 11.76
N ILE A 183 -15.59 -0.06 12.27
CA ILE A 183 -14.90 -0.45 13.51
C ILE A 183 -15.59 0.30 14.65
N PRO A 184 -16.22 -0.42 15.63
CA PRO A 184 -16.81 0.23 16.79
C PRO A 184 -15.74 0.98 17.59
N MET A 185 -16.00 2.27 17.86
CA MET A 185 -15.11 3.12 18.65
C MET A 185 -15.75 3.36 20.00
N GLU A 186 -15.07 2.99 21.09
CA GLU A 186 -15.57 3.21 22.45
C GLU A 186 -15.25 4.62 22.99
N GLY A 187 -14.34 5.32 22.33
CA GLY A 187 -13.88 6.66 22.68
C GLY A 187 -14.53 7.77 21.86
N GLN A 188 -13.97 8.98 21.97
CA GLN A 188 -14.43 10.16 21.23
C GLN A 188 -13.69 10.36 19.88
N ALA A 189 -12.77 9.48 19.54
CA ALA A 189 -12.09 9.54 18.26
C ALA A 189 -13.04 9.11 17.13
N GLU A 190 -13.10 9.91 16.06
CA GLU A 190 -13.98 9.65 14.91
C GLU A 190 -13.34 8.66 13.91
N SER A 191 -12.02 8.50 13.94
CA SER A 191 -11.27 7.61 13.04
C SER A 191 -10.00 7.07 13.69
N LEU A 192 -9.50 5.97 13.15
CA LEU A 192 -8.16 5.42 13.39
C LEU A 192 -7.28 5.65 12.16
N ASN A 193 -5.99 5.79 12.41
CA ASN A 193 -5.00 5.96 11.35
C ASN A 193 -4.59 4.60 10.78
#